data_dcf2c2f4305920296f40f225288fe2d5
#
_entry.id   dcf2c2f4305920296f40f225288fe2d5
#
_cell.length_a   1.000
_cell.length_b   1.000
_cell.length_c   1.000
_cell.angle_alpha   90.00
_cell.angle_beta   90.00
_cell.angle_gamma   90.00
#
_symmetry.space_group_name_H-M   'P 1'
#
loop_
_entity.id
_entity.type
_entity.pdbx_description
1 polymer ?
#
loop_
_entity_poly.entity_id
_entity_poly.type
_entity_poly.pdbx_seq_one_letter_code
_entity_poly.pdbx_strand_id
1 'polypeptide(L)'
;MFSILYEDDQILAIDKPAGLAAIPERRIEQSLLRDLTKLYAYKIYVVHRLDKEVSGVILFAKNPAAHRSLNEQFNQRLVKKTYISLVHGLLARENGEINMPIRQYGSGRMAVDWQAGKECLTFYQVQERYKNYTLLNLYPHTGRRHQIRVHLYNLGHPVVGDLRYGEKNVQKEFPRLMLHAHKIEFKTMSGEARELESPQPDLFTSVLVLCKG
;
A
#
# COMPACT_ATOMS: atom_id res chain seq x y z
N MET A 1 4.64 -1.76 -17.22
CA MET A 1 5.83 -2.61 -16.97
C MET A 1 6.21 -2.38 -15.52
N PHE A 2 6.69 -3.38 -14.77
CA PHE A 2 7.23 -3.22 -13.41
C PHE A 2 8.76 -3.18 -13.46
N SER A 3 9.42 -2.67 -12.44
CA SER A 3 10.87 -2.71 -12.28
C SER A 3 11.28 -3.48 -11.03
N ILE A 4 12.48 -4.06 -11.07
CA ILE A 4 13.08 -4.74 -9.92
C ILE A 4 13.84 -3.68 -9.12
N LEU A 5 13.50 -3.54 -7.84
CA LEU A 5 14.16 -2.64 -6.89
C LEU A 5 15.35 -3.32 -6.22
N TYR A 6 15.20 -4.61 -5.94
CA TYR A 6 16.22 -5.43 -5.30
C TYR A 6 15.99 -6.90 -5.61
N GLU A 7 17.08 -7.63 -5.80
CA GLU A 7 17.06 -9.08 -5.97
C GLU A 7 18.33 -9.72 -5.41
N ASP A 8 18.14 -10.79 -4.64
CA ASP A 8 19.20 -11.71 -4.23
C ASP A 8 18.71 -13.18 -4.36
N ASP A 9 19.39 -14.15 -3.76
CA ASP A 9 19.01 -15.56 -3.80
C ASP A 9 17.76 -15.90 -2.96
N GLN A 10 17.32 -14.97 -2.10
CA GLN A 10 16.27 -15.17 -1.11
C GLN A 10 15.02 -14.33 -1.40
N ILE A 11 15.22 -13.09 -1.84
CA ILE A 11 14.20 -12.04 -1.85
C ILE A 11 14.18 -11.37 -3.22
N LEU A 12 12.98 -11.02 -3.65
CA LEU A 12 12.72 -10.18 -4.82
C LEU A 12 11.82 -9.03 -4.40
N ALA A 13 12.27 -7.80 -4.59
CA ALA A 13 11.50 -6.58 -4.37
C ALA A 13 11.18 -5.90 -5.70
N ILE A 14 9.92 -5.58 -5.90
CA ILE A 14 9.39 -5.02 -7.13
C ILE A 14 8.76 -3.65 -6.86
N ASP A 15 9.01 -2.69 -7.75
CA ASP A 15 8.18 -1.51 -7.89
C ASP A 15 6.93 -1.87 -8.71
N LYS A 16 5.82 -2.10 -8.02
CA LYS A 16 4.55 -2.46 -8.66
C LYS A 16 3.87 -1.22 -9.21
N PRO A 17 3.55 -1.15 -10.50
CA PRO A 17 2.74 -0.06 -11.02
C PRO A 17 1.31 -0.08 -10.48
N ALA A 18 0.66 1.09 -10.44
CA ALA A 18 -0.78 1.17 -10.20
C ALA A 18 -1.54 0.49 -11.36
N GLY A 19 -2.70 -0.09 -11.05
CA GLY A 19 -3.55 -0.78 -12.02
C GLY A 19 -3.20 -2.26 -12.24
N LEU A 20 -2.04 -2.75 -11.77
CA LEU A 20 -1.65 -4.16 -11.83
C LEU A 20 -1.99 -4.86 -10.50
N ALA A 21 -2.76 -5.95 -10.53
CA ALA A 21 -3.02 -6.77 -9.35
C ALA A 21 -1.72 -7.45 -8.86
N ALA A 22 -1.49 -7.51 -7.54
CA ALA A 22 -0.31 -8.18 -6.97
C ALA A 22 -0.38 -9.71 -7.17
N ILE A 23 -1.57 -10.28 -7.01
CA ILE A 23 -1.86 -11.72 -7.16
C ILE A 23 -3.10 -11.92 -8.02
N PRO A 24 -3.31 -13.11 -8.62
CA PRO A 24 -4.51 -13.40 -9.39
C PRO A 24 -5.78 -13.19 -8.56
N GLU A 25 -6.80 -12.60 -9.16
CA GLU A 25 -8.13 -12.40 -8.57
C GLU A 25 -9.19 -13.10 -9.43
N ARG A 26 -10.36 -13.45 -8.83
CA ARG A 26 -11.42 -14.27 -9.49
C ARG A 26 -11.79 -13.85 -10.92
N ARG A 27 -11.60 -12.58 -11.30
CA ARG A 27 -11.97 -12.03 -12.62
C ARG A 27 -10.79 -11.32 -13.32
N ILE A 28 -9.60 -11.37 -12.74
CA ILE A 28 -8.41 -10.70 -13.28
C ILE A 28 -7.32 -11.74 -13.38
N GLU A 29 -7.09 -12.22 -14.59
CA GLU A 29 -6.05 -13.21 -14.85
C GLU A 29 -4.64 -12.60 -14.79
N GLN A 30 -4.49 -11.35 -15.25
CA GLN A 30 -3.19 -10.67 -15.25
C GLN A 30 -2.84 -10.16 -13.86
N SER A 31 -1.68 -10.57 -13.36
CA SER A 31 -1.16 -10.12 -12.07
C SER A 31 0.36 -10.14 -12.07
N LEU A 32 0.96 -9.34 -11.16
CA LEU A 32 2.41 -9.30 -10.99
C LEU A 32 2.99 -10.70 -10.71
N LEU A 33 2.35 -11.47 -9.81
CA LEU A 33 2.81 -12.84 -9.52
C LEU A 33 2.81 -13.72 -10.78
N ARG A 34 1.80 -13.62 -11.66
CA ARG A 34 1.76 -14.38 -12.91
C ARG A 34 2.88 -13.98 -13.86
N ASP A 35 3.16 -12.69 -13.96
CA ASP A 35 4.25 -12.20 -14.80
C ASP A 35 5.61 -12.64 -14.25
N LEU A 36 5.82 -12.58 -12.93
CA LEU A 36 7.02 -13.10 -12.28
C LEU A 36 7.17 -14.62 -12.49
N THR A 37 6.09 -15.39 -12.37
CA THR A 37 6.12 -16.85 -12.62
C THR A 37 6.53 -17.21 -14.06
N LYS A 38 6.30 -16.32 -15.02
CA LYS A 38 6.79 -16.52 -16.40
C LYS A 38 8.26 -16.17 -16.56
N LEU A 39 8.76 -15.22 -15.79
CA LEU A 39 10.16 -14.75 -15.86
C LEU A 39 11.13 -15.71 -15.15
N TYR A 40 10.67 -16.33 -14.06
CA TYR A 40 11.50 -17.18 -13.22
C TYR A 40 11.16 -18.66 -13.42
N ALA A 41 12.18 -19.50 -13.63
CA ALA A 41 12.02 -20.95 -13.78
C ALA A 41 11.69 -21.69 -12.48
N TYR A 42 11.51 -20.95 -11.37
CA TYR A 42 11.22 -21.46 -10.05
C TYR A 42 10.02 -20.74 -9.41
N LYS A 43 9.48 -21.33 -8.36
CA LYS A 43 8.32 -20.79 -7.66
C LYS A 43 8.66 -19.49 -6.92
N ILE A 44 7.85 -18.44 -7.14
CA ILE A 44 7.86 -17.19 -6.38
C ILE A 44 6.77 -17.27 -5.30
N TYR A 45 7.11 -16.88 -4.09
CA TYR A 45 6.25 -16.95 -2.91
C TYR A 45 5.76 -15.58 -2.49
N VAL A 46 4.45 -15.45 -2.28
CA VAL A 46 3.80 -14.21 -1.84
C VAL A 46 3.93 -14.07 -0.33
N VAL A 47 4.48 -12.97 0.15
CA VAL A 47 4.61 -12.65 1.59
C VAL A 47 3.62 -11.58 2.04
N HIS A 48 3.28 -10.64 1.16
CA HIS A 48 2.23 -9.63 1.39
C HIS A 48 1.64 -9.19 0.05
N ARG A 49 0.67 -8.28 0.10
CA ARG A 49 0.03 -7.76 -1.12
C ARG A 49 -0.22 -6.26 -1.04
N LEU A 50 -0.23 -5.61 -2.19
CA LEU A 50 -0.78 -4.27 -2.41
C LEU A 50 -2.10 -4.39 -3.16
N ASP A 51 -3.01 -3.43 -2.95
CA ASP A 51 -4.23 -3.32 -3.75
C ASP A 51 -3.86 -3.07 -5.22
N LYS A 52 -4.74 -3.41 -6.15
CA LYS A 52 -4.53 -3.24 -7.59
C LYS A 52 -4.16 -1.80 -7.95
N GLU A 53 -4.89 -0.85 -7.38
CA GLU A 53 -4.74 0.59 -7.67
C GLU A 53 -3.52 1.23 -7.00
N VAL A 54 -2.94 0.60 -5.98
CA VAL A 54 -1.77 1.08 -5.23
C VAL A 54 -0.49 0.74 -5.98
N SER A 55 0.44 1.69 -6.09
CA SER A 55 1.80 1.48 -6.62
C SER A 55 2.81 1.34 -5.49
N GLY A 56 4.02 0.90 -5.82
CA GLY A 56 5.16 0.94 -4.91
C GLY A 56 5.74 -0.41 -4.55
N VAL A 57 6.60 -0.43 -3.53
CA VAL A 57 7.41 -1.57 -3.18
C VAL A 57 6.58 -2.75 -2.65
N ILE A 58 6.79 -3.92 -3.25
CA ILE A 58 6.23 -5.19 -2.83
C ILE A 58 7.33 -6.26 -2.79
N LEU A 59 7.32 -7.09 -1.75
CA LEU A 59 8.29 -8.17 -1.55
C LEU A 59 7.70 -9.53 -1.93
N PHE A 60 8.56 -10.36 -2.52
CA PHE A 60 8.35 -11.78 -2.72
C PHE A 60 9.53 -12.56 -2.17
N ALA A 61 9.32 -13.82 -1.79
CA ALA A 61 10.39 -14.73 -1.45
C ALA A 61 10.66 -15.68 -2.63
N LYS A 62 11.94 -16.02 -2.84
CA LYS A 62 12.40 -16.90 -3.93
C LYS A 62 12.50 -18.36 -3.52
N ASN A 63 12.41 -18.66 -2.21
CA ASN A 63 12.45 -20.01 -1.67
C ASN A 63 11.63 -20.17 -0.38
N PRO A 64 11.34 -21.41 0.07
CA PRO A 64 10.51 -21.67 1.25
C PRO A 64 11.09 -21.12 2.57
N ALA A 65 12.41 -21.06 2.71
CA ALA A 65 13.06 -20.57 3.94
C ALA A 65 12.85 -19.06 4.10
N ALA A 66 13.13 -18.28 3.05
CA ALA A 66 12.87 -16.85 3.01
C ALA A 66 11.37 -16.53 3.17
N HIS A 67 10.48 -17.35 2.57
CA HIS A 67 9.04 -17.21 2.73
C HIS A 67 8.60 -17.35 4.19
N ARG A 68 9.08 -18.35 4.92
CA ARG A 68 8.80 -18.52 6.36
C ARG A 68 9.30 -17.34 7.18
N SER A 69 10.57 -16.96 6.98
CA SER A 69 11.20 -15.85 7.72
C SER A 69 10.46 -14.52 7.51
N LEU A 70 10.15 -14.15 6.27
CA LEU A 70 9.42 -12.92 5.98
C LEU A 70 7.99 -12.96 6.54
N ASN A 71 7.25 -14.09 6.38
CA ASN A 71 5.91 -14.22 6.96
C ASN A 71 5.92 -14.07 8.48
N GLU A 72 6.92 -14.62 9.16
CA GLU A 72 7.08 -14.45 10.60
C GLU A 72 7.28 -12.97 10.97
N GLN A 73 8.15 -12.26 10.26
CA GLN A 73 8.36 -10.82 10.48
C GLN A 73 7.06 -10.01 10.24
N PHE A 74 6.27 -10.33 9.19
CA PHE A 74 4.97 -9.70 8.96
C PHE A 74 3.97 -10.01 10.08
N ASN A 75 3.91 -11.26 10.54
CA ASN A 75 3.01 -11.68 11.63
C ASN A 75 3.37 -11.02 12.95
N GLN A 76 4.66 -10.87 13.25
CA GLN A 76 5.19 -10.20 14.44
C GLN A 76 5.20 -8.67 14.31
N ARG A 77 4.75 -8.10 13.17
CA ARG A 77 4.72 -6.64 12.90
C ARG A 77 6.11 -6.00 12.92
N LEU A 78 7.15 -6.75 12.63
CA LEU A 78 8.55 -6.28 12.58
C LEU A 78 8.87 -5.57 11.27
N VAL A 79 8.13 -5.86 10.20
CA VAL A 79 8.26 -5.17 8.90
C VAL A 79 7.63 -3.79 9.01
N LYS A 80 8.46 -2.74 8.86
CA LYS A 80 7.96 -1.37 8.81
C LYS A 80 7.61 -1.00 7.38
N LYS A 81 6.54 -0.26 7.21
CA LYS A 81 6.03 0.17 5.91
C LYS A 81 5.70 1.65 5.97
N THR A 82 6.22 2.39 5.00
CA THR A 82 5.86 3.80 4.81
C THR A 82 5.13 3.96 3.49
N TYR A 83 3.93 4.55 3.56
CA TYR A 83 3.16 4.93 2.39
C TYR A 83 3.10 6.45 2.30
N ILE A 84 3.02 6.95 1.08
CA ILE A 84 2.72 8.36 0.80
C ILE A 84 1.32 8.43 0.20
N SER A 85 0.51 9.37 0.67
CA SER A 85 -0.85 9.57 0.18
C SER A 85 -1.24 11.03 0.16
N LEU A 86 -1.88 11.46 -0.92
CA LEU A 86 -2.60 12.73 -0.97
C LEU A 86 -4.06 12.47 -0.59
N VAL A 87 -4.60 13.29 0.32
CA VAL A 87 -5.98 13.19 0.80
C VAL A 87 -6.74 14.50 0.61
N HIS A 88 -8.05 14.42 0.49
CA HIS A 88 -8.93 15.59 0.46
C HIS A 88 -9.01 16.27 1.82
N GLY A 89 -9.03 17.60 1.80
CA GLY A 89 -9.16 18.44 2.99
C GLY A 89 -7.85 18.65 3.73
N LEU A 90 -7.92 19.47 4.77
CA LEU A 90 -6.78 19.87 5.58
C LEU A 90 -6.83 19.17 6.94
N LEU A 91 -5.87 18.28 7.20
CA LEU A 91 -5.73 17.67 8.53
C LEU A 91 -5.21 18.73 9.51
N ALA A 92 -5.92 18.91 10.63
CA ALA A 92 -5.56 19.91 11.63
C ALA A 92 -4.30 19.51 12.42
N ARG A 93 -4.15 18.22 12.75
CA ARG A 93 -3.03 17.69 13.54
C ARG A 93 -1.87 17.31 12.63
N GLU A 94 -0.63 17.61 13.05
CA GLU A 94 0.61 17.26 12.32
C GLU A 94 0.84 15.73 12.26
N ASN A 95 0.41 15.02 13.29
CA ASN A 95 0.52 13.57 13.37
C ASN A 95 -0.63 13.00 14.20
N GLY A 96 -0.83 11.71 14.08
CA GLY A 96 -1.84 11.01 14.87
C GLY A 96 -1.92 9.53 14.54
N GLU A 97 -2.88 8.88 15.18
CA GLU A 97 -3.21 7.49 14.96
C GLU A 97 -4.68 7.33 14.55
N ILE A 98 -4.93 6.33 13.72
CA ILE A 98 -6.27 5.91 13.31
C ILE A 98 -6.42 4.47 13.76
N ASN A 99 -7.11 4.27 14.88
CA ASN A 99 -7.36 2.97 15.49
C ASN A 99 -8.85 2.63 15.34
N MET A 100 -9.22 2.07 14.20
CA MET A 100 -10.61 1.75 13.84
C MET A 100 -10.68 0.31 13.32
N PRO A 101 -11.39 -0.61 13.98
CA PRO A 101 -11.49 -2.00 13.54
C PRO A 101 -12.23 -2.11 12.20
N ILE A 102 -11.75 -2.99 11.31
CA ILE A 102 -12.24 -3.11 9.93
C ILE A 102 -12.80 -4.51 9.67
N ARG A 103 -13.95 -4.58 9.01
CA ARG A 103 -14.61 -5.81 8.55
C ARG A 103 -14.86 -5.79 7.05
N GLN A 104 -14.83 -6.98 6.44
CA GLN A 104 -15.29 -7.18 5.07
C GLN A 104 -16.78 -7.53 5.04
N TYR A 105 -17.53 -6.84 4.21
CA TYR A 105 -18.95 -7.11 3.96
C TYR A 105 -19.16 -7.94 2.67
N GLY A 106 -20.37 -8.48 2.48
CA GLY A 106 -20.68 -9.40 1.38
C GLY A 106 -20.37 -8.88 -0.02
N SER A 107 -20.41 -7.56 -0.23
CA SER A 107 -19.99 -6.90 -1.49
C SER A 107 -18.46 -6.90 -1.72
N GLY A 108 -17.67 -7.44 -0.77
CA GLY A 108 -16.21 -7.32 -0.75
C GLY A 108 -15.71 -5.92 -0.37
N ARG A 109 -16.60 -5.00 0.02
CA ARG A 109 -16.24 -3.68 0.55
C ARG A 109 -15.75 -3.85 1.99
N MET A 110 -14.69 -3.13 2.34
CA MET A 110 -14.23 -3.01 3.71
C MET A 110 -14.88 -1.78 4.36
N ALA A 111 -15.24 -1.86 5.63
CA ALA A 111 -15.74 -0.72 6.41
C ALA A 111 -15.33 -0.86 7.87
N VAL A 112 -15.43 0.26 8.62
CA VAL A 112 -15.25 0.25 10.07
C VAL A 112 -16.42 -0.48 10.71
N ASP A 113 -16.13 -1.38 11.63
CA ASP A 113 -17.11 -2.14 12.40
C ASP A 113 -16.60 -2.34 13.83
N TRP A 114 -17.14 -1.58 14.76
CA TRP A 114 -16.72 -1.58 16.16
C TRP A 114 -17.12 -2.83 16.94
N GLN A 115 -18.07 -3.62 16.42
CA GLN A 115 -18.57 -4.82 17.10
C GLN A 115 -17.84 -6.09 16.61
N ALA A 116 -17.61 -6.22 15.30
CA ALA A 116 -17.09 -7.44 14.69
C ALA A 116 -15.91 -7.20 13.76
N GLY A 117 -15.36 -6.00 13.74
CA GLY A 117 -14.17 -5.64 12.98
C GLY A 117 -12.90 -6.21 13.60
N LYS A 118 -11.92 -6.51 12.76
CA LYS A 118 -10.57 -6.91 13.20
C LYS A 118 -9.77 -5.66 13.55
N GLU A 119 -9.00 -5.73 14.63
CA GLU A 119 -8.05 -4.70 15.04
C GLU A 119 -7.24 -4.16 13.86
N CYS A 120 -7.17 -2.82 13.76
CA CYS A 120 -6.58 -2.14 12.65
C CYS A 120 -6.03 -0.78 13.08
N LEU A 121 -4.71 -0.58 12.94
CA LEU A 121 -4.00 0.62 13.41
C LEU A 121 -3.10 1.19 12.30
N THR A 122 -3.23 2.49 12.05
CA THR A 122 -2.41 3.26 11.13
C THR A 122 -1.97 4.55 11.81
N PHE A 123 -0.67 4.83 11.83
CA PHE A 123 -0.14 6.14 12.20
C PHE A 123 -0.01 7.01 10.97
N TYR A 124 -0.12 8.33 11.14
CA TYR A 124 0.12 9.30 10.07
C TYR A 124 0.95 10.47 10.54
N GLN A 125 1.64 11.09 9.58
CA GLN A 125 2.36 12.34 9.74
C GLN A 125 2.09 13.21 8.51
N VAL A 126 1.73 14.48 8.73
CA VAL A 126 1.57 15.46 7.66
C VAL A 126 2.94 15.80 7.11
N GLN A 127 3.10 15.71 5.79
CA GLN A 127 4.29 16.18 5.06
C GLN A 127 4.10 17.62 4.57
N GLU A 128 2.97 17.88 3.93
CA GLU A 128 2.68 19.18 3.32
C GLU A 128 1.16 19.41 3.27
N ARG A 129 0.72 20.66 3.41
CA ARG A 129 -0.67 21.07 3.18
C ARG A 129 -0.76 21.96 1.95
N TYR A 130 -1.70 21.63 1.08
CA TYR A 130 -2.07 22.41 -0.09
C TYR A 130 -3.41 23.11 0.17
N LYS A 131 -3.91 23.89 -0.79
CA LYS A 131 -5.17 24.65 -0.63
C LYS A 131 -6.35 23.78 -0.15
N ASN A 132 -6.54 22.60 -0.74
CA ASN A 132 -7.67 21.69 -0.48
C ASN A 132 -7.25 20.25 -0.17
N TYR A 133 -5.96 20.01 0.02
CA TYR A 133 -5.40 18.66 0.16
C TYR A 133 -4.31 18.62 1.22
N THR A 134 -4.08 17.43 1.75
CA THR A 134 -2.94 17.16 2.64
C THR A 134 -2.13 15.98 2.11
N LEU A 135 -0.82 16.13 2.03
CA LEU A 135 0.12 15.04 1.75
C LEU A 135 0.56 14.41 3.07
N LEU A 136 0.45 13.09 3.16
CA LEU A 136 0.72 12.31 4.37
C LEU A 136 1.78 11.26 4.15
N ASN A 137 2.63 11.05 5.14
CA ASN A 137 3.26 9.77 5.42
C ASN A 137 2.34 8.92 6.29
N LEU A 138 2.21 7.64 5.96
CA LEU A 138 1.34 6.70 6.64
C LEU A 138 2.13 5.44 7.02
N TYR A 139 1.99 5.01 8.26
CA TYR A 139 2.70 3.88 8.84
C TYR A 139 1.68 2.83 9.33
N PRO A 140 1.21 1.92 8.45
CA PRO A 140 0.24 0.91 8.85
C PRO A 140 0.91 -0.15 9.73
N HIS A 141 0.54 -0.20 11.00
CA HIS A 141 1.04 -1.20 11.96
C HIS A 141 0.43 -2.59 11.70
N THR A 142 -0.80 -2.64 11.26
CA THR A 142 -1.50 -3.83 10.77
C THR A 142 -1.54 -3.85 9.24
N GLY A 143 -2.02 -4.93 8.60
CA GLY A 143 -2.07 -5.09 7.15
C GLY A 143 -3.44 -5.58 6.64
N ARG A 144 -4.54 -4.98 7.09
CA ARG A 144 -5.87 -5.38 6.61
C ARG A 144 -6.13 -4.85 5.20
N ARG A 145 -6.97 -5.57 4.46
CA ARG A 145 -7.35 -5.17 3.10
C ARG A 145 -7.92 -3.76 3.10
N HIS A 146 -7.48 -2.90 2.17
CA HIS A 146 -7.87 -1.50 2.03
C HIS A 146 -7.72 -0.64 3.30
N GLN A 147 -6.91 -1.07 4.27
CA GLN A 147 -6.80 -0.44 5.60
C GLN A 147 -6.66 1.08 5.53
N ILE A 148 -5.61 1.58 4.87
CA ILE A 148 -5.31 3.01 4.78
C ILE A 148 -6.50 3.78 4.17
N ARG A 149 -7.07 3.26 3.09
CA ARG A 149 -8.19 3.87 2.37
C ARG A 149 -9.43 4.00 3.24
N VAL A 150 -9.79 2.93 3.97
CA VAL A 150 -10.94 2.92 4.90
C VAL A 150 -10.70 3.85 6.07
N HIS A 151 -9.51 3.83 6.66
CA HIS A 151 -9.14 4.68 7.79
C HIS A 151 -9.26 6.16 7.41
N LEU A 152 -8.63 6.58 6.33
CA LEU A 152 -8.65 7.98 5.88
C LEU A 152 -10.05 8.44 5.46
N TYR A 153 -10.84 7.57 4.81
CA TYR A 153 -12.24 7.84 4.51
C TYR A 153 -13.08 8.09 5.76
N ASN A 154 -12.93 7.25 6.80
CA ASN A 154 -13.68 7.40 8.05
C ASN A 154 -13.15 8.57 8.92
N LEU A 155 -11.91 9.00 8.72
CA LEU A 155 -11.37 10.21 9.34
C LEU A 155 -11.94 11.50 8.70
N GLY A 156 -12.67 11.39 7.58
CA GLY A 156 -13.20 12.53 6.82
C GLY A 156 -12.27 13.05 5.73
N HIS A 157 -11.12 12.38 5.52
CA HIS A 157 -10.09 12.76 4.55
C HIS A 157 -9.82 11.61 3.55
N PRO A 158 -10.76 11.33 2.61
CA PRO A 158 -10.59 10.23 1.65
C PRO A 158 -9.36 10.44 0.78
N VAL A 159 -8.73 9.35 0.38
CA VAL A 159 -7.59 9.38 -0.55
C VAL A 159 -8.06 9.97 -1.88
N VAL A 160 -7.28 10.88 -2.43
CA VAL A 160 -7.52 11.47 -3.75
C VAL A 160 -7.46 10.39 -4.84
N GLY A 161 -8.44 10.37 -5.74
CA GLY A 161 -8.57 9.37 -6.79
C GLY A 161 -9.14 8.01 -6.32
N ASP A 162 -9.69 7.92 -5.09
CA ASP A 162 -10.29 6.69 -4.58
C ASP A 162 -11.75 6.52 -5.03
N LEU A 163 -11.96 5.85 -6.16
CA LEU A 163 -13.29 5.55 -6.70
C LEU A 163 -14.15 4.61 -5.83
N ARG A 164 -13.56 3.98 -4.79
CA ARG A 164 -14.25 3.02 -3.93
C ARG A 164 -14.71 3.63 -2.61
N TYR A 165 -13.92 4.55 -2.04
CA TYR A 165 -14.15 5.13 -0.71
C TYR A 165 -14.37 6.65 -0.73
N GLY A 166 -14.27 7.30 -1.87
CA GLY A 166 -14.59 8.71 -2.06
C GLY A 166 -15.84 8.95 -2.88
N GLU A 167 -16.22 10.20 -3.03
CA GLU A 167 -17.30 10.61 -3.93
C GLU A 167 -16.88 10.42 -5.38
N LYS A 168 -17.56 9.55 -6.12
CA LYS A 168 -17.11 9.10 -7.45
C LYS A 168 -16.88 10.23 -8.46
N ASN A 169 -17.74 11.25 -8.46
CA ASN A 169 -17.64 12.34 -9.43
C ASN A 169 -16.37 13.16 -9.20
N VAL A 170 -16.06 13.49 -7.94
CA VAL A 170 -14.83 14.18 -7.54
C VAL A 170 -13.60 13.32 -7.83
N GLN A 171 -13.66 12.03 -7.48
CA GLN A 171 -12.50 11.14 -7.61
C GLN A 171 -12.11 10.82 -9.05
N LYS A 172 -13.05 10.86 -10.00
CA LYS A 172 -12.77 10.63 -11.44
C LYS A 172 -11.93 11.73 -12.10
N GLU A 173 -11.82 12.89 -11.48
CA GLU A 173 -10.99 14.00 -11.98
C GLU A 173 -9.50 13.70 -11.84
N PHE A 174 -9.13 12.70 -11.05
CA PHE A 174 -7.74 12.33 -10.80
C PHE A 174 -7.33 11.11 -11.61
N PRO A 175 -6.10 11.10 -12.16
CA PRO A 175 -5.65 10.05 -13.08
C PRO A 175 -5.44 8.69 -12.40
N ARG A 176 -5.33 8.65 -11.07
CA ARG A 176 -5.06 7.44 -10.28
C ARG A 176 -5.43 7.63 -8.80
N LEU A 177 -5.49 6.51 -8.08
CA LEU A 177 -5.46 6.53 -6.62
C LEU A 177 -4.12 7.10 -6.12
N MET A 178 -4.16 8.17 -5.33
CA MET A 178 -2.99 8.85 -4.78
C MET A 178 -2.50 8.18 -3.49
N LEU A 179 -2.18 6.89 -3.59
CA LEU A 179 -1.59 6.06 -2.54
C LEU A 179 -0.44 5.25 -3.13
N HIS A 180 0.73 5.36 -2.49
CA HIS A 180 1.98 4.75 -2.94
C HIS A 180 2.71 4.10 -1.77
N ALA A 181 3.07 2.82 -1.89
CA ALA A 181 3.91 2.09 -0.93
C ALA A 181 5.37 2.49 -1.16
N HIS A 182 5.78 3.57 -0.47
CA HIS A 182 7.04 4.24 -0.73
C HIS A 182 8.24 3.46 -0.22
N LYS A 183 8.16 2.95 1.04
CA LYS A 183 9.31 2.33 1.69
C LYS A 183 8.91 1.09 2.47
N ILE A 184 9.81 0.11 2.52
CA ILE A 184 9.68 -1.09 3.34
C ILE A 184 11.00 -1.41 4.03
N GLU A 185 10.95 -1.68 5.35
CA GLU A 185 12.08 -2.10 6.16
C GLU A 185 11.82 -3.49 6.73
N PHE A 186 12.80 -4.38 6.61
CA PHE A 186 12.73 -5.77 7.09
C PHE A 186 14.14 -6.29 7.40
N LYS A 187 14.25 -7.49 7.98
CA LYS A 187 15.53 -8.17 8.18
C LYS A 187 15.74 -9.24 7.11
N THR A 188 16.93 -9.30 6.55
CA THR A 188 17.35 -10.40 5.65
C THR A 188 17.48 -11.72 6.41
N MET A 189 17.72 -12.82 5.72
CA MET A 189 18.00 -14.12 6.35
C MET A 189 19.26 -14.12 7.22
N SER A 190 20.24 -13.26 6.92
CA SER A 190 21.43 -13.06 7.75
C SER A 190 21.18 -12.20 8.99
N GLY A 191 19.95 -11.65 9.16
CA GLY A 191 19.60 -10.75 10.26
C GLY A 191 19.95 -9.28 10.02
N GLU A 192 20.52 -8.93 8.86
CA GLU A 192 20.83 -7.56 8.48
C GLU A 192 19.56 -6.76 8.23
N ALA A 193 19.47 -5.54 8.76
CA ALA A 193 18.37 -4.64 8.45
C ALA A 193 18.48 -4.14 7.00
N ARG A 194 17.39 -4.25 6.24
CA ARG A 194 17.29 -3.79 4.86
C ARG A 194 16.15 -2.82 4.70
N GLU A 195 16.45 -1.68 4.11
CA GLU A 195 15.46 -0.70 3.70
C GLU A 195 15.44 -0.62 2.17
N LEU A 196 14.25 -0.66 1.57
CA LEU A 196 14.04 -0.51 0.14
C LEU A 196 13.00 0.57 -0.11
N GLU A 197 13.28 1.39 -1.11
CA GLU A 197 12.43 2.52 -1.49
C GLU A 197 11.97 2.39 -2.94
N SER A 198 10.71 2.68 -3.18
CA SER A 198 10.13 2.83 -4.51
C SER A 198 9.97 4.31 -4.81
N PRO A 199 10.47 4.82 -5.95
CA PRO A 199 10.34 6.22 -6.30
C PRO A 199 8.87 6.58 -6.54
N GLN A 200 8.50 7.83 -6.24
CA GLN A 200 7.16 8.31 -6.55
C GLN A 200 6.92 8.28 -8.07
N PRO A 201 5.81 7.69 -8.55
CA PRO A 201 5.51 7.68 -9.98
C PRO A 201 5.28 9.09 -10.53
N ASP A 202 5.64 9.33 -11.80
CA ASP A 202 5.48 10.64 -12.46
C ASP A 202 4.06 11.20 -12.36
N LEU A 203 3.04 10.35 -12.58
CA LEU A 203 1.64 10.76 -12.41
C LEU A 203 1.30 11.18 -10.97
N PHE A 204 1.96 10.60 -9.96
CA PHE A 204 1.78 11.02 -8.57
C PHE A 204 2.38 12.41 -8.37
N THR A 205 3.62 12.60 -8.81
CA THR A 205 4.33 13.88 -8.71
C THR A 205 3.62 14.99 -9.49
N SER A 206 3.13 14.71 -10.69
CA SER A 206 2.38 15.68 -11.50
C SER A 206 1.12 16.20 -10.81
N VAL A 207 0.36 15.31 -10.13
CA VAL A 207 -0.81 15.73 -9.35
C VAL A 207 -0.40 16.62 -8.18
N LEU A 208 0.70 16.31 -7.48
CA LEU A 208 1.20 17.18 -6.40
C LEU A 208 1.56 18.57 -6.89
N VAL A 209 2.19 18.69 -8.07
CA VAL A 209 2.53 19.99 -8.68
C VAL A 209 1.26 20.79 -8.96
N LEU A 210 0.21 20.17 -9.51
CA LEU A 210 -1.08 20.84 -9.76
C LEU A 210 -1.78 21.31 -8.47
N CYS A 211 -1.55 20.64 -7.35
CA CYS A 211 -2.13 21.03 -6.06
C CYS A 211 -1.42 22.23 -5.39
N LYS A 212 -0.22 22.61 -5.88
CA LYS A 212 0.57 23.75 -5.35
C LYS A 212 0.11 25.12 -5.87
N GLY A 213 -0.58 25.15 -6.98
CA GLY A 213 -1.17 26.36 -7.57
C GLY A 213 -2.61 26.53 -7.14
#